data_44865e549a11a2c583951baed904d5b3
#
_entry.id   44865e549a11a2c583951baed904d5b3
#
_cell.length_a   1.000
_cell.length_b   1.000
_cell.length_c   1.000
_cell.angle_alpha   90.00
_cell.angle_beta   90.00
_cell.angle_gamma   90.00
#
_symmetry.space_group_name_H-M   'P 1'
#
loop_
_entity.id
_entity.type
_entity.pdbx_description
1 polymer ?
#
loop_
_entity_poly.entity_id
_entity_poly.type
_entity_poly.pdbx_seq_one_letter_code
_entity_poly.pdbx_strand_id
1 'polypeptide(L)' 'MKLVYAIVRNDNEDDVVSLLNQNHYSVTRLSTTGGFLKKGNTTLMIGVEDEKVEEVITLIKQECGQHQKLTVNMPYISG' A
#
# COMPACT_ATOMS: atom_id res chain seq x y z
N MET A 1 -3.75 -5.65 14.28
CA MET A 1 -3.57 -5.65 12.83
C MET A 1 -4.06 -4.35 12.24
N LYS A 2 -3.32 -3.79 11.35
CA LYS A 2 -3.68 -2.54 10.68
C LYS A 2 -3.69 -2.72 9.17
N LEU A 3 -4.45 -1.88 8.50
CA LEU A 3 -4.48 -1.85 7.06
C LEU A 3 -3.76 -0.60 6.58
N VAL A 4 -2.82 -0.79 5.68
CA VAL A 4 -2.10 0.31 5.06
C VAL A 4 -2.63 0.44 3.63
N TYR A 5 -3.07 1.63 3.27
CA TYR A 5 -3.48 1.92 1.91
C TYR A 5 -2.41 2.79 1.28
N ALA A 6 -1.92 2.35 0.16
CA ALA A 6 -0.89 3.08 -0.56
C ALA A 6 -1.39 3.38 -1.96
N ILE A 7 -1.37 4.64 -2.34
CA ILE A 7 -1.69 5.05 -3.69
C ILE A 7 -0.37 5.28 -4.40
N VAL A 8 -0.07 4.45 -5.37
CA VAL A 8 1.21 4.49 -6.08
C VAL A 8 0.95 4.66 -7.56
N ARG A 9 1.94 5.16 -8.28
CA ARG A 9 1.86 5.28 -9.72
C ARG A 9 1.91 3.89 -10.35
N ASN A 10 1.21 3.72 -11.47
CA ASN A 10 1.21 2.45 -12.17
C ASN A 10 2.62 1.99 -12.50
N ASP A 11 3.51 2.92 -12.78
CA ASP A 11 4.91 2.61 -13.09
C ASP A 11 5.62 1.92 -11.94
N ASN A 12 5.20 2.21 -10.70
CA ASN A 12 5.85 1.68 -9.51
C ASN A 12 5.11 0.48 -8.92
N GLU A 13 3.93 0.20 -9.42
CA GLU A 13 3.05 -0.81 -8.82
C GLU A 13 3.73 -2.17 -8.68
N ASP A 14 4.26 -2.68 -9.77
CA ASP A 14 4.85 -4.02 -9.76
C ASP A 14 6.07 -4.09 -8.85
N ASP A 15 6.87 -3.03 -8.85
CA ASP A 15 8.07 -2.99 -8.01
C ASP A 15 7.70 -2.95 -6.52
N VAL A 16 6.69 -2.17 -6.18
CA VAL A 16 6.23 -2.08 -4.79
C VAL A 16 5.66 -3.42 -4.34
N VAL A 17 4.82 -4.03 -5.16
CA VAL A 17 4.21 -5.32 -4.82
C VAL A 17 5.29 -6.37 -4.66
N SER A 18 6.26 -6.41 -5.57
CA SER A 18 7.36 -7.37 -5.48
C SER A 18 8.17 -7.19 -4.20
N LEU A 19 8.49 -5.94 -3.88
CA LEU A 19 9.27 -5.64 -2.68
C LEU A 19 8.54 -6.08 -1.42
N LEU A 20 7.25 -5.80 -1.34
CA LEU A 20 6.48 -6.18 -0.17
C LEU A 20 6.34 -7.70 -0.06
N ASN A 21 6.11 -8.37 -1.17
CA ASN A 21 6.03 -9.83 -1.16
C ASN A 21 7.34 -10.47 -0.77
N GLN A 22 8.47 -9.90 -1.18
CA GLN A 22 9.78 -10.39 -0.78
C GLN A 22 10.00 -10.29 0.73
N ASN A 23 9.33 -9.35 1.35
CA ASN A 23 9.40 -9.15 2.79
C ASN A 23 8.24 -9.82 3.53
N HIS A 24 7.54 -10.74 2.86
CA HIS A 24 6.48 -11.55 3.44
C HIS A 24 5.21 -10.78 3.77
N TYR A 25 4.97 -9.69 3.07
CA TYR A 25 3.72 -8.96 3.22
C TYR A 25 2.76 -9.31 2.08
N SER A 26 1.50 -9.45 2.42
CA SER A 26 0.46 -9.68 1.42
C SER A 26 -0.10 -8.35 0.95
N VAL A 27 -0.20 -8.20 -0.35
CA VAL A 27 -0.69 -6.96 -0.97
C VAL A 27 -1.89 -7.27 -1.83
N THR A 28 -2.95 -6.51 -1.65
CA THR A 28 -4.14 -6.61 -2.49
C THR A 28 -4.23 -5.35 -3.35
N ARG A 29 -4.36 -5.53 -4.65
CA ARG A 29 -4.59 -4.41 -5.54
C ARG A 29 -6.07 -4.10 -5.59
N LEU A 30 -6.41 -2.85 -5.36
CA LEU A 30 -7.80 -2.43 -5.41
C LEU A 30 -8.08 -1.84 -6.77
N SER A 31 -9.03 -2.45 -7.47
CA SER A 31 -9.46 -1.96 -8.76
C SER A 31 -10.59 -0.99 -8.51
N THR A 32 -10.41 0.24 -8.86
CA THR A 32 -11.45 1.22 -8.73
C THR A 32 -11.95 1.63 -10.10
N THR A 33 -13.21 1.37 -10.34
CA THR A 33 -13.88 1.90 -11.49
C THR A 33 -14.72 3.03 -10.98
N GLY A 34 -14.78 4.11 -11.56
CA GLY A 34 -15.68 5.17 -11.16
C GLY A 34 -15.02 6.46 -10.75
N GLY A 35 -13.83 6.71 -11.19
CA GLY A 35 -13.21 8.02 -11.03
C GLY A 35 -12.71 8.35 -9.65
N PHE A 36 -12.64 7.38 -8.78
CA PHE A 36 -12.12 7.58 -7.44
C PHE A 36 -10.64 7.91 -7.47
N LEU A 37 -9.93 7.30 -8.40
CA LEU A 37 -8.50 7.51 -8.54
C LEU A 37 -8.22 8.10 -9.90
N LYS A 38 -7.26 8.98 -9.95
CA LYS A 38 -6.81 9.54 -11.21
C LYS A 38 -6.16 8.44 -12.03
N LYS A 39 -6.25 8.58 -13.34
CA LYS A 39 -5.57 7.66 -14.25
C LYS A 39 -4.08 7.62 -13.91
N GLY A 40 -3.51 6.45 -13.98
CA GLY A 40 -2.09 6.26 -13.76
C GLY A 40 -1.72 5.89 -12.34
N ASN A 41 -2.69 5.78 -11.44
CA ASN A 41 -2.44 5.38 -10.07
C ASN A 41 -3.17 4.10 -9.71
N THR A 42 -2.60 3.39 -8.76
CA THR A 42 -3.19 2.15 -8.24
C THR A 42 -3.22 2.23 -6.72
N THR A 43 -4.27 1.75 -6.12
CA THR A 43 -4.37 1.65 -4.68
C THR A 43 -4.01 0.22 -4.26
N LEU A 44 -3.10 0.13 -3.31
CA LEU A 44 -2.69 -1.15 -2.73
C LEU A 44 -3.15 -1.19 -1.28
N MET A 45 -3.63 -2.35 -0.86
CA MET A 45 -4.02 -2.56 0.52
C MET A 45 -3.12 -3.63 1.11
N ILE A 46 -2.46 -3.32 2.21
CA ILE A 46 -1.52 -4.21 2.88
C ILE A 46 -1.98 -4.42 4.31
N GLY A 47 -2.21 -5.68 4.68
CA GLY A 47 -2.53 -6.01 6.07
C GLY A 47 -1.25 -6.30 6.82
N VAL A 48 -1.01 -5.60 7.93
CA VAL A 48 0.23 -5.76 8.70
C VAL A 48 -0.03 -5.70 10.19
N GLU A 49 0.86 -6.27 10.95
CA GLU A 49 0.85 -6.12 12.38
C GLU A 49 1.23 -4.69 12.76
N ASP A 50 0.71 -4.22 13.88
CA ASP A 50 0.94 -2.85 14.32
C ASP A 50 2.41 -2.48 14.35
N GLU A 51 3.23 -3.37 14.82
CA GLU A 51 4.66 -3.13 14.96
C GLU A 51 5.41 -3.14 13.63
N LYS A 52 4.76 -3.59 12.56
CA LYS A 52 5.38 -3.67 11.23
C LYS A 52 4.94 -2.54 10.31
N VAL A 53 4.04 -1.68 10.76
CA VAL A 53 3.51 -0.61 9.90
C VAL A 53 4.63 0.29 9.39
N GLU A 54 5.55 0.68 10.26
CA GLU A 54 6.64 1.56 9.87
C GLU A 54 7.56 0.93 8.84
N GLU A 55 7.79 -0.36 8.96
CA GLU A 55 8.60 -1.08 8.00
C GLU A 55 7.96 -1.04 6.62
N VAL A 56 6.66 -1.30 6.55
CA VAL A 56 5.94 -1.26 5.27
C VAL A 56 6.00 0.14 4.66
N ILE A 57 5.79 1.16 5.47
CA ILE A 57 5.85 2.53 4.99
C ILE A 57 7.24 2.85 4.44
N THR A 58 8.26 2.43 5.14
CA THR A 58 9.64 2.63 4.71
C THR A 58 9.92 1.94 3.38
N LEU A 59 9.47 0.70 3.24
CA LEU A 59 9.67 -0.04 2.00
C LEU A 59 8.99 0.66 0.82
N ILE A 60 7.78 1.12 1.02
CA ILE A 60 7.05 1.80 -0.04
C ILE A 60 7.75 3.11 -0.42
N LYS A 61 8.20 3.85 0.56
CA LYS A 61 8.91 5.11 0.31
C LYS A 61 10.23 4.89 -0.43
N GLN A 62 10.93 3.83 -0.10
CA GLN A 62 12.16 3.49 -0.79
C GLN A 62 11.92 3.25 -2.28
N GLU A 63 10.81 2.62 -2.60
CA GLU A 63 10.53 2.27 -3.99
C GLU A 63 9.93 3.43 -4.77
N CYS A 64 9.07 4.21 -4.15
CA CYS A 64 8.32 5.26 -4.84
C CYS A 64 8.88 6.65 -4.66
N GLY A 65 9.75 6.84 -3.68
CA GLY A 65 10.27 8.17 -3.37
C GLY A 65 9.16 9.09 -2.88
N GLN A 66 8.98 10.20 -3.57
CA GLN A 66 7.98 11.19 -3.18
C GLN A 66 6.67 11.06 -3.95
N HIS A 67 6.54 10.02 -4.75
CA HIS A 67 5.39 9.88 -5.63
C HIS A 67 4.37 8.87 -5.10
N GLN A 68 4.14 8.90 -3.79
CA GLN A 68 3.14 8.02 -3.21
C GLN A 68 2.30 8.77 -2.19
N LYS A 69 1.11 8.28 -1.96
CA LYS A 69 0.28 8.71 -0.85
C LYS A 69 0.00 7.51 0.03
N LEU A 70 0.23 7.67 1.32
CA LEU A 70 0.07 6.58 2.27
C LEU A 70 -1.00 6.96 3.28
N THR A 71 -1.89 6.04 3.53
CA THR A 71 -2.89 6.17 4.57
C THR A 71 -2.88 4.90 5.40
N VAL A 72 -2.73 5.06 6.69
CA VAL A 72 -2.79 3.93 7.61
C VAL A 72 -4.14 3.98 8.29
N ASN A 73 -4.94 2.99 8.08
CA ASN A 73 -6.24 2.90 8.71
C ASN A 73 -6.10 2.54 10.17
N MET A 74 -7.05 2.96 10.95
CA MET A 74 -7.14 2.54 12.34
C MET A 74 -7.24 1.03 12.41
N PRO A 75 -6.81 0.41 13.50
CA PRO A 75 -6.93 -1.03 13.63
C PRO A 75 -8.37 -1.43 13.41
N TYR A 76 -8.54 -2.50 12.70
CA TYR A 76 -9.86 -3.02 12.47
C TYR A 76 -10.41 -3.53 13.80
N ILE A 77 -11.42 -2.88 14.29
CA ILE A 77 -12.05 -3.31 15.51
C ILE A 77 -13.32 -4.01 15.11
N SER A 78 -13.32 -5.27 15.21
CA SER A 78 -14.50 -6.03 14.92
C SER A 78 -15.36 -6.07 16.16
N GLY A 79 -16.40 -5.42 16.07
CA GLY A 79 -17.35 -5.43 17.16
C GLY A 79 -17.12 -4.41 18.18
#